data_4770fdf425c348a0fc1a23bbb6ac8c34
#
_entry.id   4770fdf425c348a0fc1a23bbb6ac8c34
#
_cell.length_a   1.000
_cell.length_b   1.000
_cell.length_c   1.000
_cell.angle_alpha   90.00
_cell.angle_beta   90.00
_cell.angle_gamma   90.00
#
_symmetry.space_group_name_H-M   'P 1'
#
loop_
_entity.id
_entity.type
_entity.pdbx_description
1 polymer ?
#
loop_
_entity_poly.entity_id
_entity_poly.type
_entity_poly.pdbx_seq_one_letter_code
_entity_poly.pdbx_strand_id
1 'polypeptide(L)'
;MYSAPATPAVDFFPTPRYVVLSVTFALHHSATGVVGYGQLAKALGVEVGERMSTTDIRNAVLNVRASKGMLEDSHRYLTEAMRGTKKSELVAIAHNAQRTQEGNDEPDYNRHSCGSFFMNPILTKEQAARLPEDAPRFSATLPDGTPGVKTSAAWLIDHAGFHKGYKTSENATAGLSTMHTLALTNRGGASAADIVKLAKTVQDGVERAYGIRLVPEPVVIG
;
A
#
# COMPACT_ATOMS: atom_id res chain seq x y z
N MET A 1 -11.91 -12.20 4.89
CA MET A 1 -11.72 -10.87 4.31
C MET A 1 -12.70 -9.93 4.96
N TYR A 2 -12.23 -8.92 5.66
CA TYR A 2 -13.08 -7.92 6.28
C TYR A 2 -13.42 -6.89 5.20
N SER A 3 -14.60 -6.97 4.60
CA SER A 3 -15.18 -5.88 3.86
C SER A 3 -16.05 -5.10 4.83
N ALA A 4 -15.64 -3.89 5.19
CA ALA A 4 -16.56 -2.97 5.84
C ALA A 4 -17.78 -2.81 4.92
N PRO A 5 -19.01 -2.89 5.44
CA PRO A 5 -20.17 -2.56 4.65
C PRO A 5 -20.00 -1.14 4.13
N ALA A 6 -20.27 -0.93 2.85
CA ALA A 6 -20.31 0.39 2.26
C ALA A 6 -21.43 1.19 2.95
N THR A 7 -21.10 1.85 4.05
CA THR A 7 -21.96 2.86 4.63
C THR A 7 -21.84 4.08 3.71
N PRO A 8 -22.94 4.68 3.26
CA PRO A 8 -22.86 5.94 2.51
C PRO A 8 -22.11 6.91 3.40
N ALA A 9 -20.97 7.39 2.90
CA ALA A 9 -20.02 8.15 3.68
C ALA A 9 -20.61 9.50 4.06
N VAL A 10 -21.06 9.61 5.28
CA VAL A 10 -21.20 10.89 5.97
C VAL A 10 -19.82 11.34 6.44
N ASP A 11 -18.94 10.39 6.75
CA ASP A 11 -17.57 10.62 7.19
C ASP A 11 -16.54 10.20 6.13
N PHE A 12 -15.46 10.96 6.02
CA PHE A 12 -14.38 10.72 5.07
C PHE A 12 -13.67 9.38 5.33
N PHE A 13 -13.55 8.97 6.58
CA PHE A 13 -12.91 7.73 6.98
C PHE A 13 -13.93 6.66 7.38
N PRO A 14 -13.68 5.39 7.10
CA PRO A 14 -14.55 4.30 7.53
C PRO A 14 -14.57 4.19 9.06
N THR A 15 -15.74 3.98 9.63
CA THR A 15 -15.90 3.67 11.05
C THR A 15 -16.01 2.15 11.20
N PRO A 16 -15.00 1.47 11.76
CA PRO A 16 -15.05 0.02 11.93
C PRO A 16 -16.03 -0.36 13.03
N ARG A 17 -16.79 -1.44 12.80
CA ARG A 17 -17.68 -2.00 13.81
C ARG A 17 -16.92 -2.73 14.92
N TYR A 18 -15.74 -3.27 14.59
CA TYR A 18 -14.93 -4.09 15.47
C TYR A 18 -13.48 -3.61 15.48
N VAL A 19 -12.84 -3.77 16.63
CA VAL A 19 -11.39 -3.65 16.78
C VAL A 19 -10.81 -5.06 16.83
N VAL A 20 -9.94 -5.40 15.86
CA VAL A 20 -9.25 -6.70 15.84
C VAL A 20 -8.08 -6.63 16.81
N LEU A 21 -8.15 -7.37 17.92
CA LEU A 21 -7.09 -7.40 18.93
C LEU A 21 -6.00 -8.42 18.61
N SER A 22 -6.37 -9.55 18.02
CA SER A 22 -5.43 -10.60 17.66
C SER A 22 -5.93 -11.42 16.48
N VAL A 23 -4.99 -12.03 15.75
CA VAL A 23 -5.28 -13.00 14.69
C VAL A 23 -4.42 -14.23 14.93
N THR A 24 -5.04 -15.42 14.92
CA THR A 24 -4.35 -16.69 15.03
C THR A 24 -4.35 -17.41 13.69
N PHE A 25 -3.17 -17.80 13.20
CA PHE A 25 -3.00 -18.54 11.96
C PHE A 25 -2.62 -19.99 12.27
N ALA A 26 -3.31 -20.95 11.66
CA ALA A 26 -2.87 -22.33 11.58
C ALA A 26 -1.99 -22.48 10.34
N LEU A 27 -0.71 -22.76 10.55
CA LEU A 27 0.27 -22.87 9.47
C LEU A 27 0.82 -24.29 9.40
N HIS A 28 1.09 -24.76 8.20
CA HIS A 28 1.83 -26.01 7.99
C HIS A 28 3.33 -25.74 7.95
N HIS A 29 4.10 -26.56 8.65
CA HIS A 29 5.54 -26.53 8.55
C HIS A 29 5.95 -27.13 7.19
N SER A 30 6.51 -26.32 6.30
CA SER A 30 6.93 -26.76 4.95
C SER A 30 8.16 -26.00 4.49
N ALA A 31 9.08 -26.71 3.86
CA ALA A 31 10.25 -26.10 3.22
C ALA A 31 9.89 -25.41 1.89
N THR A 32 8.69 -25.67 1.34
CA THR A 32 8.24 -25.08 0.08
C THR A 32 6.87 -24.42 0.23
N GLY A 33 6.63 -23.34 -0.53
CA GLY A 33 5.36 -22.63 -0.63
C GLY A 33 4.93 -22.44 -2.07
N VAL A 34 3.66 -22.08 -2.27
CA VAL A 34 3.11 -21.74 -3.58
C VAL A 34 3.26 -20.25 -3.84
N VAL A 35 3.77 -19.86 -5.00
CA VAL A 35 3.87 -18.47 -5.44
C VAL A 35 2.49 -18.02 -5.93
N GLY A 36 1.77 -17.23 -5.10
CA GLY A 36 0.38 -16.85 -5.35
C GLY A 36 0.18 -15.47 -5.99
N TYR A 37 1.25 -14.66 -6.16
CA TYR A 37 1.14 -13.29 -6.65
C TYR A 37 2.00 -13.07 -7.89
N GLY A 38 1.40 -12.49 -8.95
CA GLY A 38 2.08 -12.26 -10.23
C GLY A 38 3.35 -11.41 -10.13
N GLN A 39 3.39 -10.40 -9.23
CA GLN A 39 4.59 -9.61 -9.02
C GLN A 39 5.72 -10.42 -8.38
N LEU A 40 5.37 -11.33 -7.47
CA LEU A 40 6.33 -12.22 -6.82
C LEU A 40 6.82 -13.28 -7.81
N ALA A 41 5.92 -13.84 -8.62
CA ALA A 41 6.25 -14.76 -9.70
C ALA A 41 7.26 -14.13 -10.68
N LYS A 42 6.99 -12.90 -11.11
CA LYS A 42 7.91 -12.13 -11.97
C LYS A 42 9.28 -11.91 -11.31
N ALA A 43 9.32 -11.58 -10.01
CA ALA A 43 10.58 -11.37 -9.29
C ALA A 43 11.39 -12.66 -9.11
N LEU A 44 10.72 -13.80 -9.07
CA LEU A 44 11.33 -15.13 -8.95
C LEU A 44 11.62 -15.78 -10.30
N GLY A 45 11.12 -15.22 -11.41
CA GLY A 45 11.27 -15.81 -12.75
C GLY A 45 10.46 -17.09 -12.95
N VAL A 46 9.30 -17.21 -12.28
CA VAL A 46 8.42 -18.40 -12.31
C VAL A 46 6.98 -18.02 -12.63
N GLU A 47 6.12 -19.01 -12.87
CA GLU A 47 4.69 -18.80 -13.07
C GLU A 47 3.92 -18.77 -11.73
N VAL A 48 2.76 -18.09 -11.72
CA VAL A 48 1.84 -18.12 -10.59
C VAL A 48 1.31 -19.54 -10.41
N GLY A 49 1.39 -20.05 -9.18
CA GLY A 49 1.02 -21.42 -8.84
C GLY A 49 2.21 -22.36 -8.66
N GLU A 50 3.40 -21.99 -9.12
CA GLU A 50 4.60 -22.81 -8.91
C GLU A 50 5.01 -22.89 -7.42
N ARG A 51 5.66 -24.00 -7.09
CA ARG A 51 6.19 -24.22 -5.74
C ARG A 51 7.69 -23.93 -5.71
N MET A 52 8.08 -23.14 -4.72
CA MET A 52 9.48 -22.78 -4.49
C MET A 52 9.85 -22.92 -3.02
N SER A 53 11.15 -22.87 -2.74
CA SER A 53 11.66 -22.76 -1.36
C SER A 53 11.00 -21.60 -0.64
N THR A 54 10.51 -21.82 0.57
CA THR A 54 9.95 -20.73 1.42
C THR A 54 10.99 -19.66 1.72
N THR A 55 12.28 -20.01 1.74
CA THR A 55 13.38 -19.07 1.90
C THR A 55 13.51 -18.15 0.69
N ASP A 56 13.44 -18.70 -0.53
CA ASP A 56 13.54 -17.90 -1.76
C ASP A 56 12.32 -16.99 -1.93
N ILE A 57 11.13 -17.53 -1.67
CA ILE A 57 9.88 -16.74 -1.66
C ILE A 57 10.00 -15.56 -0.68
N ARG A 58 10.46 -15.82 0.55
CA ARG A 58 10.63 -14.78 1.56
C ARG A 58 11.64 -13.71 1.13
N ASN A 59 12.79 -14.12 0.61
CA ASN A 59 13.82 -13.20 0.15
C ASN A 59 13.31 -12.35 -1.03
N ALA A 60 12.60 -12.94 -1.98
CA ALA A 60 11.98 -12.20 -3.08
C ALA A 60 10.94 -11.20 -2.58
N VAL A 61 10.10 -11.56 -1.60
CA VAL A 61 9.15 -10.63 -0.96
C VAL A 61 9.88 -9.44 -0.33
N LEU A 62 10.96 -9.69 0.41
CA LEU A 62 11.75 -8.63 1.04
C LEU A 62 12.39 -7.72 0.00
N ASN A 63 12.96 -8.27 -1.06
CA ASN A 63 13.57 -7.50 -2.15
C ASN A 63 12.52 -6.62 -2.89
N VAL A 64 11.36 -7.18 -3.21
CA VAL A 64 10.25 -6.43 -3.84
C VAL A 64 9.76 -5.31 -2.93
N ARG A 65 9.66 -5.55 -1.63
CA ARG A 65 9.26 -4.52 -0.67
C ARG A 65 10.33 -3.45 -0.48
N ALA A 66 11.60 -3.85 -0.45
CA ALA A 66 12.74 -2.92 -0.38
C ALA A 66 12.76 -1.97 -1.57
N SER A 67 12.60 -2.50 -2.79
CA SER A 67 12.57 -1.68 -4.02
C SER A 67 11.42 -0.67 -4.08
N LYS A 68 10.44 -0.80 -3.20
CA LYS A 68 9.29 0.12 -3.07
C LYS A 68 9.36 1.03 -1.84
N GLY A 69 10.47 1.02 -1.10
CA GLY A 69 10.59 1.74 0.16
C GLY A 69 9.60 1.25 1.25
N MET A 70 9.19 -0.03 1.19
CA MET A 70 8.17 -0.61 2.10
C MET A 70 8.75 -1.53 3.16
N LEU A 71 10.07 -1.51 3.36
CA LEU A 71 10.69 -2.17 4.50
C LEU A 71 10.88 -1.16 5.63
N GLU A 72 10.74 -1.64 6.84
CA GLU A 72 11.00 -0.83 8.02
C GLU A 72 12.48 -0.44 8.09
N ASP A 73 12.77 0.77 8.61
CA ASP A 73 14.12 1.25 8.75
C ASP A 73 14.91 0.37 9.72
N SER A 74 16.05 -0.13 9.23
CA SER A 74 16.94 -0.97 10.01
C SER A 74 17.50 -0.25 11.24
N HIS A 75 17.72 1.06 11.17
CA HIS A 75 18.23 1.86 12.29
C HIS A 75 17.30 1.83 13.50
N ARG A 76 15.99 1.65 13.30
CA ARG A 76 15.03 1.52 14.40
C ARG A 76 15.29 0.30 15.28
N TYR A 77 15.91 -0.75 14.73
CA TYR A 77 16.19 -2.01 15.43
C TYR A 77 17.66 -2.18 15.83
N LEU A 78 18.52 -1.23 15.50
CA LEU A 78 19.92 -1.23 15.88
C LEU A 78 20.15 -0.67 17.29
N THR A 79 19.09 -0.33 18.03
CA THR A 79 19.20 0.08 19.42
C THR A 79 19.68 -1.08 20.30
N GLU A 80 20.43 -0.77 21.36
CA GLU A 80 21.02 -1.76 22.26
C GLU A 80 19.97 -2.71 22.87
N ALA A 81 18.77 -2.19 23.13
CA ALA A 81 17.62 -2.96 23.64
C ALA A 81 17.09 -4.01 22.64
N MET A 82 17.42 -3.91 21.35
CA MET A 82 16.95 -4.80 20.31
C MET A 82 18.03 -5.78 19.83
N ARG A 83 19.28 -5.62 20.26
CA ARG A 83 20.38 -6.53 19.92
C ARG A 83 20.08 -7.96 20.39
N GLY A 84 20.36 -8.94 19.54
CA GLY A 84 20.16 -10.38 19.84
C GLY A 84 18.70 -10.86 19.76
N THR A 85 17.78 -10.02 19.32
CA THR A 85 16.41 -10.45 19.04
C THR A 85 16.31 -11.03 17.62
N LYS A 86 15.36 -11.97 17.39
CA LYS A 86 15.04 -12.45 16.01
C LYS A 86 14.75 -11.30 15.04
N LYS A 87 14.31 -10.15 15.53
CA LYS A 87 14.11 -8.94 14.74
C LYS A 87 15.44 -8.36 14.25
N SER A 88 16.52 -8.39 15.04
CA SER A 88 17.83 -7.90 14.60
C SER A 88 18.43 -8.73 13.46
N GLU A 89 18.16 -10.03 13.42
CA GLU A 89 18.59 -10.91 12.32
C GLU A 89 17.80 -10.60 11.04
N LEU A 90 16.49 -10.33 11.16
CA LEU A 90 15.65 -9.92 10.04
C LEU A 90 16.09 -8.58 9.46
N VAL A 91 16.53 -7.68 10.33
CA VAL A 91 17.07 -6.36 9.96
C VAL A 91 18.40 -6.50 9.23
N ALA A 92 19.30 -7.41 9.67
CA ALA A 92 20.56 -7.64 8.99
C ALA A 92 20.36 -8.13 7.55
N ILE A 93 19.35 -8.96 7.31
CA ILE A 93 18.98 -9.41 5.95
C ILE A 93 18.42 -8.24 5.12
N ALA A 94 17.57 -7.41 5.71
CA ALA A 94 17.03 -6.22 5.05
C ALA A 94 18.13 -5.19 4.76
N HIS A 95 19.12 -5.03 5.65
CA HIS A 95 20.27 -4.13 5.49
C HIS A 95 21.15 -4.54 4.30
N ASN A 96 21.35 -5.84 4.10
CA ASN A 96 22.11 -6.32 2.93
C ASN A 96 21.39 -6.04 1.61
N ALA A 97 20.05 -5.99 1.60
CA ALA A 97 19.27 -5.60 0.42
C ALA A 97 19.27 -4.07 0.17
N GLN A 98 19.67 -3.26 1.16
CA GLN A 98 19.66 -1.79 1.10
C GLN A 98 21.03 -1.14 0.83
N ARG A 99 22.11 -1.89 0.87
CA ARG A 99 23.49 -1.38 0.63
C ARG A 99 23.72 -0.76 -0.76
N THR A 100 22.70 -0.76 -1.61
CA THR A 100 22.74 -0.09 -2.92
C THR A 100 22.35 1.40 -2.87
N GLN A 101 21.97 1.93 -1.71
CA GLN A 101 21.72 3.36 -1.51
C GLN A 101 22.72 3.96 -0.50
N GLU A 102 24.00 3.86 -0.80
CA GLU A 102 25.02 4.59 -0.06
C GLU A 102 24.95 6.07 -0.40
N GLY A 103 24.76 6.92 0.58
CA GLY A 103 25.11 8.31 0.52
C GLY A 103 24.14 9.38 1.03
N ASN A 104 22.99 9.05 1.61
CA ASN A 104 22.13 10.06 2.22
C ASN A 104 21.81 9.71 3.68
N ASP A 105 22.28 10.56 4.60
CA ASP A 105 21.88 10.54 6.03
C ASP A 105 20.42 10.98 6.24
N GLU A 106 19.69 11.31 5.17
CA GLU A 106 18.29 11.68 5.28
C GLU A 106 17.37 10.43 5.39
N PRO A 107 16.36 10.48 6.28
CA PRO A 107 15.40 9.40 6.41
C PRO A 107 14.67 9.14 5.08
N ASP A 108 14.55 7.86 4.69
CA ASP A 108 13.70 7.49 3.55
C ASP A 108 12.21 7.61 3.96
N TYR A 109 11.65 8.78 3.73
CA TYR A 109 10.25 9.08 4.06
C TYR A 109 9.23 8.18 3.32
N ASN A 110 9.61 7.44 2.29
CA ASN A 110 8.71 6.46 1.67
C ASN A 110 8.28 5.36 2.63
N ARG A 111 9.05 5.12 3.68
CA ARG A 111 8.76 4.16 4.75
C ARG A 111 7.77 4.69 5.79
N HIS A 112 7.56 6.00 5.82
CA HIS A 112 6.66 6.66 6.76
C HIS A 112 5.23 6.72 6.21
N SER A 113 4.68 5.56 5.86
CA SER A 113 3.32 5.40 5.36
C SER A 113 2.64 4.20 6.02
N CYS A 114 1.32 4.13 5.93
CA CYS A 114 0.54 2.96 6.34
C CYS A 114 0.25 1.99 5.17
N GLY A 115 1.02 2.07 4.09
CA GLY A 115 0.80 1.31 2.86
C GLY A 115 -0.19 1.99 1.92
N SER A 116 -1.00 1.21 1.22
CA SER A 116 -2.05 1.74 0.35
C SER A 116 -3.08 2.51 1.16
N PHE A 117 -3.29 3.78 0.81
CA PHE A 117 -4.20 4.65 1.56
C PHE A 117 -5.66 4.54 1.08
N PHE A 118 -5.88 4.27 -0.21
CA PHE A 118 -7.20 4.12 -0.78
C PHE A 118 -7.43 2.70 -1.30
N MET A 119 -8.65 2.23 -1.14
CA MET A 119 -9.09 0.96 -1.72
C MET A 119 -9.23 1.07 -3.23
N ASN A 120 -8.92 -0.01 -3.94
CA ASN A 120 -9.23 -0.13 -5.36
C ASN A 120 -10.75 -0.16 -5.55
N PRO A 121 -11.36 0.81 -6.25
CA PRO A 121 -12.81 0.88 -6.37
C PRO A 121 -13.36 -0.24 -7.26
N ILE A 122 -14.52 -0.74 -6.89
CA ILE A 122 -15.34 -1.62 -7.72
C ILE A 122 -16.47 -0.76 -8.31
N LEU A 123 -16.52 -0.72 -9.62
CA LEU A 123 -17.39 0.16 -10.40
C LEU A 123 -18.50 -0.66 -11.06
N THR A 124 -19.63 0.00 -11.37
CA THR A 124 -20.60 -0.57 -12.30
C THR A 124 -19.99 -0.62 -13.71
N LYS A 125 -20.61 -1.37 -14.61
CA LYS A 125 -20.17 -1.42 -16.02
C LYS A 125 -20.23 -0.05 -16.68
N GLU A 126 -21.25 0.73 -16.37
CA GLU A 126 -21.48 2.09 -16.90
C GLU A 126 -20.39 3.07 -16.41
N GLN A 127 -20.01 2.99 -15.13
CA GLN A 127 -18.91 3.78 -14.59
C GLN A 127 -17.57 3.38 -15.22
N ALA A 128 -17.31 2.08 -15.34
CA ALA A 128 -16.09 1.57 -15.94
C ALA A 128 -15.97 1.93 -17.44
N ALA A 129 -17.08 1.99 -18.16
CA ALA A 129 -17.11 2.38 -19.57
C ALA A 129 -16.71 3.85 -19.81
N ARG A 130 -16.81 4.70 -18.79
CA ARG A 130 -16.40 6.12 -18.87
C ARG A 130 -14.90 6.33 -18.62
N LEU A 131 -14.22 5.33 -18.12
CA LEU A 131 -12.77 5.41 -17.91
C LEU A 131 -12.01 5.33 -19.25
N PRO A 132 -10.83 5.98 -19.36
CA PRO A 132 -9.93 5.82 -20.49
C PRO A 132 -9.63 4.35 -20.80
N GLU A 133 -9.32 4.05 -22.03
CA GLU A 133 -9.18 2.68 -22.53
C GLU A 133 -8.02 1.92 -21.85
N ASP A 134 -6.96 2.64 -21.50
CA ASP A 134 -5.77 2.14 -20.82
C ASP A 134 -5.93 1.99 -19.30
N ALA A 135 -7.08 2.40 -18.73
CA ALA A 135 -7.36 2.18 -17.31
C ALA A 135 -7.45 0.67 -17.00
N PRO A 136 -6.75 0.17 -15.96
CA PRO A 136 -6.80 -1.25 -15.59
C PRO A 136 -8.22 -1.71 -15.24
N ARG A 137 -8.63 -2.86 -15.75
CA ARG A 137 -9.96 -3.46 -15.53
C ARG A 137 -9.81 -4.92 -15.14
N PHE A 138 -10.42 -5.28 -14.01
CA PHE A 138 -10.44 -6.64 -13.49
C PHE A 138 -11.87 -7.02 -13.14
N SER A 139 -12.25 -8.25 -13.39
CA SER A 139 -13.55 -8.77 -12.97
C SER A 139 -13.69 -8.70 -11.45
N ALA A 140 -14.83 -8.21 -10.98
CA ALA A 140 -15.16 -8.11 -9.56
C ALA A 140 -16.66 -8.25 -9.35
N THR A 141 -17.07 -8.34 -8.07
CA THR A 141 -18.49 -8.37 -7.68
C THR A 141 -18.78 -7.14 -6.83
N LEU A 142 -19.84 -6.43 -7.15
CA LEU A 142 -20.35 -5.32 -6.37
C LEU A 142 -20.94 -5.80 -5.02
N PRO A 143 -21.10 -4.92 -4.03
CA PRO A 143 -21.66 -5.31 -2.71
C PRO A 143 -23.05 -5.92 -2.77
N ASP A 144 -23.83 -5.61 -3.80
CA ASP A 144 -25.17 -6.18 -4.05
C ASP A 144 -25.14 -7.58 -4.73
N GLY A 145 -23.95 -8.12 -4.99
CA GLY A 145 -23.74 -9.40 -5.66
C GLY A 145 -23.73 -9.35 -7.19
N THR A 146 -23.97 -8.18 -7.79
CA THR A 146 -23.94 -8.04 -9.25
C THR A 146 -22.50 -7.96 -9.82
N PRO A 147 -22.29 -8.34 -11.10
CA PRO A 147 -20.98 -8.22 -11.74
C PRO A 147 -20.55 -6.76 -11.87
N GLY A 148 -19.33 -6.47 -11.39
CA GLY A 148 -18.69 -5.16 -11.46
C GLY A 148 -17.28 -5.24 -12.06
N VAL A 149 -16.63 -4.08 -12.14
CA VAL A 149 -15.27 -3.93 -12.64
C VAL A 149 -14.43 -3.25 -11.57
N LYS A 150 -13.39 -3.93 -11.08
CA LYS A 150 -12.40 -3.33 -10.20
C LYS A 150 -11.35 -2.60 -11.04
N THR A 151 -11.01 -1.36 -10.65
CA THR A 151 -9.91 -0.62 -11.25
C THR A 151 -8.83 -0.27 -10.22
N SER A 152 -7.72 0.30 -10.67
CA SER A 152 -6.60 0.65 -9.81
C SER A 152 -6.74 2.07 -9.27
N ALA A 153 -6.85 2.22 -7.95
CA ALA A 153 -6.80 3.53 -7.29
C ALA A 153 -5.48 4.26 -7.58
N ALA A 154 -4.35 3.54 -7.62
CA ALA A 154 -3.05 4.11 -7.96
C ALA A 154 -3.03 4.71 -9.37
N TRP A 155 -3.64 4.03 -10.33
CA TRP A 155 -3.76 4.52 -11.71
C TRP A 155 -4.64 5.79 -11.76
N LEU A 156 -5.79 5.77 -11.10
CA LEU A 156 -6.71 6.93 -11.05
C LEU A 156 -6.02 8.14 -10.42
N ILE A 157 -5.28 7.96 -9.34
CA ILE A 157 -4.55 9.03 -8.65
C ILE A 157 -3.49 9.62 -9.57
N ASP A 158 -2.67 8.79 -10.18
CA ASP A 158 -1.59 9.24 -11.07
C ASP A 158 -2.13 10.00 -12.28
N HIS A 159 -3.17 9.47 -12.94
CA HIS A 159 -3.78 10.07 -14.13
C HIS A 159 -4.72 11.26 -13.82
N ALA A 160 -5.09 11.47 -12.55
CA ALA A 160 -5.74 12.70 -12.10
C ALA A 160 -4.74 13.84 -11.80
N GLY A 161 -3.44 13.62 -12.09
CA GLY A 161 -2.38 14.62 -11.92
C GLY A 161 -1.63 14.54 -10.58
N PHE A 162 -1.91 13.53 -9.76
CA PHE A 162 -1.22 13.31 -8.48
C PHE A 162 -0.09 12.29 -8.65
N HIS A 163 1.00 12.72 -9.27
CA HIS A 163 2.15 11.87 -9.54
C HIS A 163 2.94 11.54 -8.27
N LYS A 164 3.85 10.58 -8.39
CA LYS A 164 4.78 10.21 -7.33
C LYS A 164 5.50 11.45 -6.78
N GLY A 165 5.56 11.56 -5.46
CA GLY A 165 6.16 12.70 -4.79
C GLY A 165 5.29 13.95 -4.71
N TYR A 166 4.04 13.93 -5.22
CA TYR A 166 3.13 15.07 -5.14
C TYR A 166 2.98 15.58 -3.70
N LYS A 167 2.98 16.91 -3.55
CA LYS A 167 2.70 17.63 -2.31
C LYS A 167 1.70 18.74 -2.58
N THR A 168 0.89 19.10 -1.59
CA THR A 168 -0.09 20.20 -1.71
C THR A 168 0.57 21.58 -1.81
N SER A 169 1.81 21.69 -1.34
CA SER A 169 2.70 22.86 -1.49
C SER A 169 4.16 22.40 -1.37
N GLU A 170 5.10 23.23 -1.76
CA GLU A 170 6.54 22.93 -1.70
C GLU A 170 6.98 22.56 -0.27
N ASN A 171 6.50 23.29 0.72
CA ASN A 171 6.84 23.12 2.14
C ASN A 171 5.90 22.15 2.88
N ALA A 172 5.01 21.42 2.17
CA ALA A 172 4.12 20.48 2.83
C ALA A 172 4.91 19.31 3.43
N THR A 173 4.59 18.99 4.68
CA THR A 173 5.18 17.88 5.46
C THR A 173 4.53 16.52 5.15
N ALA A 174 3.40 16.53 4.44
CA ALA A 174 2.75 15.34 3.88
C ALA A 174 2.87 15.32 2.35
N GLY A 175 3.06 14.13 1.77
CA GLY A 175 3.14 13.97 0.32
C GLY A 175 2.89 12.53 -0.12
N LEU A 176 2.65 12.33 -1.42
CA LEU A 176 2.65 10.99 -1.98
C LEU A 176 4.07 10.42 -1.97
N SER A 177 4.19 9.12 -1.79
CA SER A 177 5.47 8.42 -1.93
C SER A 177 6.09 8.71 -3.30
N THR A 178 7.41 8.86 -3.34
CA THR A 178 8.16 8.97 -4.60
C THR A 178 8.24 7.64 -5.35
N MET A 179 7.84 6.54 -4.70
CA MET A 179 7.89 5.19 -5.26
C MET A 179 6.50 4.64 -5.61
N HIS A 180 5.44 5.13 -4.94
CA HIS A 180 4.10 4.59 -5.10
C HIS A 180 3.01 5.66 -4.87
N THR A 181 2.21 5.98 -5.89
CA THR A 181 1.16 7.03 -5.82
C THR A 181 0.04 6.73 -4.82
N LEU A 182 -0.16 5.46 -4.44
CA LEU A 182 -1.19 5.05 -3.48
C LEU A 182 -0.78 5.22 -2.00
N ALA A 183 0.48 5.50 -1.73
CA ALA A 183 1.00 5.65 -0.37
C ALA A 183 1.15 7.14 0.00
N LEU A 184 0.44 7.57 1.03
CA LEU A 184 0.62 8.88 1.64
C LEU A 184 1.69 8.77 2.73
N THR A 185 2.66 9.69 2.70
CA THR A 185 3.84 9.65 3.56
C THR A 185 3.93 10.88 4.45
N ASN A 186 4.38 10.67 5.68
CA ASN A 186 4.86 11.73 6.56
C ASN A 186 6.33 12.03 6.20
N ARG A 187 6.60 13.20 5.67
CA ARG A 187 7.92 13.66 5.22
C ARG A 187 8.69 14.44 6.27
N GLY A 188 8.42 14.15 7.54
CA GLY A 188 9.01 14.82 8.70
C GLY A 188 8.09 15.88 9.27
N GLY A 189 7.53 15.61 10.45
CA GLY A 189 6.72 16.56 11.20
C GLY A 189 5.27 16.74 10.72
N ALA A 190 4.75 15.89 9.81
CA ALA A 190 3.34 15.97 9.44
C ALA A 190 2.43 15.57 10.61
N SER A 191 1.39 16.36 10.83
CA SER A 191 0.28 16.03 11.72
C SER A 191 -0.72 15.10 11.01
N ALA A 192 -1.63 14.49 11.78
CA ALA A 192 -2.75 13.73 11.20
C ALA A 192 -3.61 14.63 10.29
N ALA A 193 -3.79 15.91 10.65
CA ALA A 193 -4.54 16.88 9.84
C ALA A 193 -3.89 17.11 8.46
N ASP A 194 -2.54 17.11 8.37
CA ASP A 194 -1.83 17.26 7.10
C ASP A 194 -2.05 16.05 6.19
N ILE A 195 -2.01 14.84 6.75
CA ILE A 195 -2.32 13.60 6.02
C ILE A 195 -3.78 13.60 5.54
N VAL A 196 -4.73 13.98 6.40
CA VAL A 196 -6.16 14.07 6.03
C VAL A 196 -6.38 15.11 4.92
N LYS A 197 -5.72 16.27 4.99
CA LYS A 197 -5.78 17.31 3.97
C LYS A 197 -5.27 16.80 2.62
N LEU A 198 -4.12 16.12 2.61
CA LEU A 198 -3.56 15.50 1.41
C LEU A 198 -4.53 14.45 0.83
N ALA A 199 -5.06 13.57 1.69
CA ALA A 199 -5.98 12.51 1.28
C ALA A 199 -7.25 13.09 0.65
N LYS A 200 -7.85 14.13 1.25
CA LYS A 200 -9.01 14.83 0.68
C LYS A 200 -8.69 15.49 -0.66
N THR A 201 -7.54 16.14 -0.76
CA THR A 201 -7.08 16.78 -2.02
C THR A 201 -7.01 15.75 -3.15
N VAL A 202 -6.43 14.59 -2.89
CA VAL A 202 -6.33 13.48 -3.87
C VAL A 202 -7.72 12.93 -4.20
N GLN A 203 -8.55 12.68 -3.19
CA GLN A 203 -9.92 12.16 -3.38
C GLN A 203 -10.76 13.09 -4.25
N ASP A 204 -10.78 14.39 -3.91
CA ASP A 204 -11.56 15.42 -4.65
C ASP A 204 -11.04 15.60 -6.08
N GLY A 205 -9.71 15.44 -6.29
CA GLY A 205 -9.12 15.49 -7.63
C GLY A 205 -9.52 14.31 -8.49
N VAL A 206 -9.49 13.10 -7.96
CA VAL A 206 -9.93 11.89 -8.67
C VAL A 206 -11.44 11.94 -8.95
N GLU A 207 -12.23 12.41 -8.00
CA GLU A 207 -13.68 12.55 -8.18
C GLU A 207 -14.00 13.57 -9.29
N ARG A 208 -13.30 14.70 -9.35
CA ARG A 208 -13.44 15.68 -10.44
C ARG A 208 -13.04 15.12 -11.81
N ALA A 209 -11.98 14.32 -11.86
CA ALA A 209 -11.47 13.79 -13.12
C ALA A 209 -12.33 12.64 -13.67
N TYR A 210 -12.84 11.77 -12.81
CA TYR A 210 -13.45 10.51 -13.21
C TYR A 210 -14.84 10.26 -12.63
N GLY A 211 -15.37 11.14 -11.76
CA GLY A 211 -16.63 10.91 -11.05
C GLY A 211 -16.57 9.73 -10.06
N ILE A 212 -15.38 9.34 -9.66
CA ILE A 212 -15.13 8.20 -8.76
C ILE A 212 -14.60 8.74 -7.43
N ARG A 213 -15.35 8.52 -6.35
CA ARG A 213 -14.91 8.86 -5.02
C ARG A 213 -14.12 7.71 -4.41
N LEU A 214 -12.83 7.92 -4.17
CA LEU A 214 -11.97 6.93 -3.53
C LEU A 214 -12.33 6.78 -2.04
N VAL A 215 -12.30 5.54 -1.55
CA VAL A 215 -12.57 5.23 -0.14
C VAL A 215 -11.24 4.96 0.58
N PRO A 216 -10.92 5.70 1.66
CA PRO A 216 -9.75 5.43 2.48
C PRO A 216 -9.84 4.06 3.15
N GLU A 217 -8.71 3.37 3.26
CA GLU A 217 -8.58 2.11 4.01
C GLU A 217 -8.24 2.36 5.50
N PRO A 218 -7.36 3.32 5.83
CA PRO A 218 -7.03 3.62 7.23
C PRO A 218 -8.23 4.11 8.04
N VAL A 219 -8.23 3.75 9.32
CA VAL A 219 -9.16 4.26 10.33
C VAL A 219 -8.46 5.35 11.12
N VAL A 220 -9.10 6.49 11.28
CA VAL A 220 -8.63 7.57 12.15
C VAL A 220 -9.18 7.36 13.54
N ILE A 221 -8.28 7.37 14.52
CA ILE A 221 -8.58 7.30 15.95
C ILE A 221 -8.17 8.62 16.56
N GLY A 222 -9.11 9.32 17.16
CA GLY A 222 -8.85 10.61 17.81
C GLY A 222 -10.03 11.12 18.59
#